data_f234707cd1a2bba3e313157a5647b8e7
#
_entry.id   f234707cd1a2bba3e313157a5647b8e7
#
_cell.length_a   1.000
_cell.length_b   1.000
_cell.length_c   1.000
_cell.angle_alpha   90.00
_cell.angle_beta   90.00
_cell.angle_gamma   90.00
#
_symmetry.space_group_name_H-M   'P 1'
#
loop_
_entity.id
_entity.type
_entity.pdbx_description
1 polymer ?
#
loop_
_entity_poly.entity_id
_entity_poly.type
_entity_poly.pdbx_seq_one_letter_code
_entity_poly.pdbx_strand_id
1 'polypeptide(L)'
;MKIIKQSWEFLREPNGEDILKIIEESGRTCYKSEDKITEDSARKFVTGIIKSGHHSVIEHYNISARIITDRGVTHEIVRHRLVSYCQESTRYCNYVHDKFGNEITVILPVWFYDVKDEQYL
;
A
#
# COMPACT_ATOMS: atom_id res chain seq x y z
N MET A 1 -24.20 3.32 15.23
CA MET A 1 -23.49 3.60 13.96
C MET A 1 -22.25 4.41 14.28
N LYS A 2 -21.10 3.97 13.83
CA LYS A 2 -19.82 4.64 14.04
C LYS A 2 -19.37 5.31 12.74
N ILE A 3 -18.98 6.57 12.82
CA ILE A 3 -18.44 7.32 11.68
C ILE A 3 -16.94 7.46 11.88
N ILE A 4 -16.14 7.09 10.88
CA ILE A 4 -14.68 7.19 10.92
C ILE A 4 -14.15 7.91 9.68
N LYS A 5 -12.99 8.51 9.79
CA LYS A 5 -12.27 9.08 8.66
C LYS A 5 -11.51 7.99 7.90
N GLN A 6 -11.19 8.26 6.65
CA GLN A 6 -10.28 7.42 5.87
C GLN A 6 -8.89 7.42 6.53
N SER A 7 -8.21 6.29 6.45
CA SER A 7 -6.86 6.14 6.99
C SER A 7 -6.09 5.05 6.25
N TRP A 8 -4.80 5.02 6.45
CA TRP A 8 -3.93 3.97 5.97
C TRP A 8 -2.77 3.77 6.94
N GLU A 9 -2.19 2.58 6.90
CA GLU A 9 -1.01 2.22 7.68
C GLU A 9 -0.18 1.17 6.93
N PHE A 10 1.12 1.15 7.11
CA PHE A 10 1.91 0.02 6.67
C PHE A 10 1.68 -1.18 7.60
N LEU A 11 1.48 -2.38 7.04
CA LEU A 11 1.46 -3.62 7.84
C LEU A 11 2.86 -3.98 8.35
N ARG A 12 3.88 -3.55 7.61
CA ARG A 12 5.28 -3.62 7.97
C ARG A 12 5.95 -2.36 7.46
N GLU A 13 6.56 -1.61 8.38
CA GLU A 13 7.26 -0.37 8.04
C GLU A 13 8.39 -0.64 7.04
N PRO A 14 8.38 -0.01 5.86
CA PRO A 14 9.44 -0.20 4.88
C PRO A 14 10.71 0.55 5.28
N ASN A 15 11.85 -0.10 5.12
CA ASN A 15 13.15 0.53 5.28
C ASN A 15 13.73 0.87 3.91
N GLY A 16 14.04 2.15 3.66
CA GLY A 16 14.52 2.61 2.37
C GLY A 16 15.85 1.99 1.94
N GLU A 17 16.76 1.75 2.87
CA GLU A 17 18.05 1.12 2.56
C GLU A 17 17.87 -0.37 2.21
N ASP A 18 17.01 -1.07 2.92
CA ASP A 18 16.70 -2.48 2.62
C ASP A 18 16.03 -2.61 1.25
N ILE A 19 15.14 -1.67 0.89
CA ILE A 19 14.51 -1.62 -0.44
C ILE A 19 15.58 -1.55 -1.53
N LEU A 20 16.51 -0.61 -1.40
CA LEU A 20 17.57 -0.40 -2.40
C LEU A 20 18.48 -1.64 -2.52
N LYS A 21 18.85 -2.26 -1.40
CA LYS A 21 19.69 -3.46 -1.38
C LYS A 21 19.02 -4.66 -2.04
N ILE A 22 17.76 -4.92 -1.74
CA ILE A 22 16.99 -6.02 -2.34
C ILE A 22 16.84 -5.83 -3.84
N ILE A 23 16.56 -4.61 -4.30
CA ILE A 23 16.46 -4.29 -5.73
C ILE A 23 17.83 -4.45 -6.41
N GLU A 24 18.92 -4.01 -5.79
CA GLU A 24 20.27 -4.21 -6.33
C GLU A 24 20.60 -5.68 -6.44
N GLU A 25 20.43 -6.46 -5.38
CA GLU A 25 20.71 -7.90 -5.34
C GLU A 25 19.97 -8.62 -6.48
N SER A 26 18.67 -8.35 -6.60
CA SER A 26 17.84 -8.93 -7.67
C SER A 26 18.32 -8.53 -9.06
N GLY A 27 18.64 -7.25 -9.25
CA GLY A 27 19.10 -6.74 -10.54
C GLY A 27 20.50 -7.23 -10.94
N ARG A 28 21.40 -7.39 -9.98
CA ARG A 28 22.77 -7.90 -10.23
C ARG A 28 22.78 -9.34 -10.74
N THR A 29 21.83 -10.15 -10.28
CA THR A 29 21.65 -11.51 -10.77
C THR A 29 21.44 -11.56 -12.28
N CYS A 30 20.70 -10.64 -12.86
CA CYS A 30 20.47 -10.58 -14.30
C CYS A 30 21.75 -10.38 -15.11
N TYR A 31 22.74 -9.71 -14.54
CA TYR A 31 24.00 -9.35 -15.21
C TYR A 31 25.20 -10.15 -14.70
N LYS A 32 24.97 -11.11 -13.78
CA LYS A 32 26.04 -11.85 -13.08
C LYS A 32 27.12 -10.90 -12.55
N SER A 33 26.70 -9.89 -11.82
CA SER A 33 27.58 -8.82 -11.32
C SER A 33 27.45 -8.61 -9.82
N GLU A 34 27.14 -9.69 -9.08
CA GLU A 34 26.99 -9.71 -7.63
C GLU A 34 28.31 -9.33 -6.94
N ASP A 35 29.44 -9.61 -7.58
CA ASP A 35 30.79 -9.23 -7.15
C ASP A 35 30.98 -7.70 -7.03
N LYS A 36 30.10 -6.91 -7.63
CA LYS A 36 30.12 -5.44 -7.60
C LYS A 36 29.25 -4.84 -6.50
N ILE A 37 28.58 -5.67 -5.70
CA ILE A 37 27.79 -5.20 -4.55
C ILE A 37 28.76 -4.71 -3.47
N THR A 38 28.57 -3.47 -3.04
CA THR A 38 29.28 -2.84 -1.93
C THR A 38 28.29 -2.17 -0.99
N GLU A 39 28.76 -1.69 0.15
CA GLU A 39 27.91 -1.04 1.15
C GLU A 39 27.11 0.13 0.57
N ASP A 40 27.68 0.90 -0.38
CA ASP A 40 27.10 2.11 -0.95
C ASP A 40 26.63 1.97 -2.41
N SER A 41 26.70 0.76 -3.01
CA SER A 41 26.43 0.59 -4.45
C SER A 41 24.94 0.65 -4.81
N ALA A 42 24.05 0.29 -3.89
CA ALA A 42 22.62 0.08 -4.15
C ALA A 42 21.94 1.32 -4.75
N ARG A 43 22.13 2.49 -4.16
CA ARG A 43 21.51 3.73 -4.63
C ARG A 43 21.91 4.08 -6.07
N LYS A 44 23.19 3.96 -6.39
CA LYS A 44 23.70 4.24 -7.74
C LYS A 44 23.15 3.24 -8.75
N PHE A 45 23.14 1.95 -8.37
CA PHE A 45 22.62 0.88 -9.21
C PHE A 45 21.14 1.08 -9.52
N VAL A 46 20.30 1.26 -8.50
CA VAL A 46 18.84 1.44 -8.65
C VAL A 46 18.53 2.69 -9.48
N THR A 47 19.27 3.79 -9.26
CA THR A 47 19.13 5.00 -10.09
C THR A 47 19.42 4.70 -11.56
N GLY A 48 20.42 3.89 -11.86
CA GLY A 48 20.74 3.45 -13.21
C GLY A 48 19.62 2.59 -13.83
N ILE A 49 19.09 1.65 -13.09
CA ILE A 49 17.97 0.78 -13.50
C ILE A 49 16.74 1.61 -13.88
N ILE A 50 16.37 2.59 -13.02
CA ILE A 50 15.22 3.47 -13.29
C ILE A 50 15.46 4.29 -14.56
N LYS A 51 16.65 4.90 -14.72
CA LYS A 51 17.00 5.70 -15.90
C LYS A 51 16.98 4.89 -17.19
N SER A 52 17.32 3.61 -17.11
CA SER A 52 17.33 2.69 -18.26
C SER A 52 15.96 2.09 -18.56
N GLY A 53 14.93 2.39 -17.76
CA GLY A 53 13.57 1.86 -17.95
C GLY A 53 13.41 0.38 -17.61
N HIS A 54 14.35 -0.23 -16.87
CA HIS A 54 14.30 -1.65 -16.48
C HIS A 54 13.44 -1.83 -15.21
N HIS A 55 12.16 -1.44 -15.30
CA HIS A 55 11.28 -1.32 -14.13
C HIS A 55 10.91 -2.66 -13.49
N SER A 56 10.98 -3.78 -14.20
CA SER A 56 10.69 -5.11 -13.63
C SER A 56 11.59 -5.49 -12.45
N VAL A 57 12.81 -4.94 -12.40
CA VAL A 57 13.73 -5.18 -11.29
C VAL A 57 13.20 -4.58 -9.98
N ILE A 58 12.46 -3.48 -10.06
CA ILE A 58 11.89 -2.79 -8.89
C ILE A 58 10.78 -3.61 -8.25
N GLU A 59 10.11 -4.49 -9.02
CA GLU A 59 9.00 -5.33 -8.55
C GLU A 59 9.44 -6.41 -7.55
N HIS A 60 10.74 -6.61 -7.36
CA HIS A 60 11.27 -7.56 -6.36
C HIS A 60 11.11 -7.10 -4.91
N TYR A 61 10.72 -5.84 -4.70
CA TYR A 61 10.35 -5.37 -3.36
C TYR A 61 8.87 -5.03 -3.29
N ASN A 62 8.20 -5.55 -2.26
CA ASN A 62 6.76 -5.35 -2.06
C ASN A 62 6.50 -4.62 -0.75
N ILE A 63 5.54 -3.71 -0.78
CA ILE A 63 5.04 -2.99 0.39
C ILE A 63 3.60 -3.43 0.62
N SER A 64 3.27 -3.76 1.87
CA SER A 64 1.91 -4.11 2.27
C SER A 64 1.33 -3.00 3.14
N ALA A 65 0.18 -2.49 2.74
CA ALA A 65 -0.54 -1.46 3.49
C ALA A 65 -1.98 -1.88 3.75
N ARG A 66 -2.51 -1.48 4.90
CA ARG A 66 -3.94 -1.51 5.19
C ARG A 66 -4.52 -0.15 4.86
N ILE A 67 -5.59 -0.14 4.09
CA ILE A 67 -6.29 1.08 3.69
C ILE A 67 -7.73 0.96 4.19
N ILE A 68 -8.19 1.95 4.93
CA ILE A 68 -9.58 2.09 5.36
C ILE A 68 -10.16 3.25 4.57
N THR A 69 -11.09 2.96 3.67
CA THR A 69 -11.69 3.94 2.78
C THR A 69 -13.09 3.49 2.34
N ASP A 70 -13.80 4.34 1.63
CA ASP A 70 -15.13 4.03 1.11
C ASP A 70 -15.10 3.06 -0.07
N ARG A 71 -16.27 2.52 -0.40
CA ARG A 71 -16.44 1.51 -1.44
C ARG A 71 -16.10 2.03 -2.84
N GLY A 72 -16.39 3.31 -3.12
CA GLY A 72 -16.07 3.92 -4.40
C GLY A 72 -14.55 3.91 -4.66
N VAL A 73 -13.78 4.37 -3.68
CA VAL A 73 -12.31 4.37 -3.74
C VAL A 73 -11.76 2.95 -3.88
N THR A 74 -12.28 1.96 -3.10
CA THR A 74 -11.78 0.59 -3.21
C THR A 74 -12.04 -0.02 -4.58
N HIS A 75 -13.16 0.30 -5.24
CA HIS A 75 -13.47 -0.14 -6.59
C HIS A 75 -12.48 0.40 -7.64
N GLU A 76 -11.97 1.61 -7.46
CA GLU A 76 -10.94 2.18 -8.33
C GLU A 76 -9.56 1.59 -8.02
N ILE A 77 -9.20 1.48 -6.75
CA ILE A 77 -7.89 0.95 -6.32
C ILE A 77 -7.65 -0.45 -6.87
N VAL A 78 -8.62 -1.35 -6.83
CA VAL A 78 -8.45 -2.75 -7.29
C VAL A 78 -8.18 -2.88 -8.80
N ARG A 79 -8.30 -1.80 -9.56
CA ARG A 79 -7.97 -1.77 -10.99
C ARG A 79 -6.50 -1.53 -11.27
N HIS A 80 -5.74 -1.05 -10.28
CA HIS A 80 -4.29 -0.89 -10.42
C HIS A 80 -3.62 -2.26 -10.50
N ARG A 81 -2.72 -2.41 -11.48
CA ARG A 81 -2.01 -3.67 -11.74
C ARG A 81 -0.70 -3.73 -10.98
N LEU A 82 -0.10 -4.93 -10.93
CA LEU A 82 1.09 -5.27 -10.15
C LEU A 82 0.89 -5.11 -8.63
N VAL A 83 -0.37 -5.26 -8.20
CA VAL A 83 -0.77 -5.23 -6.78
C VAL A 83 -1.76 -6.36 -6.53
N SER A 84 -1.67 -6.97 -5.37
CA SER A 84 -2.64 -7.94 -4.86
C SER A 84 -3.52 -7.28 -3.80
N TYR A 85 -4.79 -7.60 -3.79
CA TYR A 85 -5.77 -7.00 -2.90
C TYR A 85 -6.50 -8.05 -2.08
N CYS A 86 -6.61 -7.81 -0.78
CA CYS A 86 -7.54 -8.48 0.11
C CYS A 86 -8.53 -7.44 0.62
N GLN A 87 -9.78 -7.56 0.21
CA GLN A 87 -10.83 -6.62 0.58
C GLN A 87 -11.82 -7.30 1.51
N GLU A 88 -12.29 -6.55 2.50
CA GLU A 88 -13.35 -7.00 3.39
C GLU A 88 -14.63 -7.34 2.62
N SER A 89 -15.14 -8.54 2.86
CA SER A 89 -16.29 -9.06 2.13
C SER A 89 -17.61 -8.66 2.80
N THR A 90 -18.44 -7.91 2.10
CA THR A 90 -19.78 -7.57 2.56
C THR A 90 -20.73 -8.77 2.64
N ARG A 91 -20.33 -9.94 2.10
CA ARG A 91 -21.11 -11.20 2.21
C ARG A 91 -20.78 -11.98 3.47
N TYR A 92 -19.55 -11.89 3.97
CA TYR A 92 -19.07 -12.64 5.13
C TYR A 92 -18.98 -11.79 6.40
N CYS A 93 -18.86 -10.49 6.27
CA CYS A 93 -18.79 -9.58 7.40
C CYS A 93 -20.18 -9.01 7.69
N ASN A 94 -20.87 -9.63 8.64
CA ASN A 94 -22.18 -9.15 9.10
C ASN A 94 -21.97 -8.36 10.41
N TYR A 95 -22.01 -7.05 10.31
CA TYR A 95 -21.77 -6.13 11.43
C TYR A 95 -22.80 -6.16 12.55
N VAL A 96 -23.92 -6.89 12.38
CA VAL A 96 -24.92 -7.10 13.42
C VAL A 96 -24.46 -8.14 14.47
N HIS A 97 -23.42 -8.91 14.18
CA HIS A 97 -22.89 -9.90 15.11
C HIS A 97 -21.83 -9.31 16.05
N ASP A 98 -21.79 -9.79 17.30
CA ASP A 98 -20.84 -9.39 18.36
C ASP A 98 -19.38 -9.41 17.90
N LYS A 99 -19.01 -10.36 17.04
CA LYS A 99 -17.68 -10.46 16.44
C LYS A 99 -17.23 -9.18 15.74
N PHE A 100 -18.16 -8.36 15.27
CA PHE A 100 -17.92 -7.12 14.56
C PHE A 100 -18.38 -5.90 15.38
N GLY A 101 -18.61 -6.07 16.69
CA GLY A 101 -18.94 -4.98 17.62
C GLY A 101 -20.39 -4.50 17.55
N ASN A 102 -21.30 -5.24 16.92
CA ASN A 102 -22.73 -4.90 16.77
C ASN A 102 -23.02 -3.50 16.21
N GLU A 103 -22.06 -2.91 15.50
CA GLU A 103 -22.16 -1.55 15.05
C GLU A 103 -21.67 -1.40 13.61
N ILE A 104 -22.52 -0.80 12.77
CA ILE A 104 -22.16 -0.44 11.40
C ILE A 104 -21.18 0.75 11.46
N THR A 105 -20.04 0.59 10.81
CA THR A 105 -19.05 1.66 10.63
C THR A 105 -19.18 2.23 9.23
N VAL A 106 -19.28 3.56 9.14
CA VAL A 106 -19.40 4.32 7.90
C VAL A 106 -18.18 5.23 7.75
N ILE A 107 -17.65 5.31 6.54
CA ILE A 107 -16.55 6.20 6.22
C ILE A 107 -17.09 7.60 5.95
N LEU A 108 -16.57 8.60 6.67
CA LEU A 108 -16.88 10.00 6.41
C LEU A 108 -16.23 10.42 5.09
N PRO A 109 -17.01 10.90 4.10
CA PRO A 109 -16.44 11.39 2.86
C PRO A 109 -15.50 12.59 3.09
N VAL A 110 -14.44 12.69 2.30
CA VAL A 110 -13.39 13.70 2.50
C VAL A 110 -13.91 15.14 2.41
N TRP A 111 -14.92 15.38 1.61
CA TRP A 111 -15.52 16.72 1.45
C TRP A 111 -16.31 17.17 2.68
N PHE A 112 -16.55 16.30 3.66
CA PHE A 112 -17.14 16.66 4.96
C PHE A 112 -16.09 16.92 6.05
N TYR A 113 -14.79 16.75 5.80
CA TYR A 113 -13.77 16.90 6.84
C TYR A 113 -13.68 18.34 7.39
N ASP A 114 -13.96 19.34 6.56
CA ASP A 114 -13.87 20.75 6.89
C ASP A 114 -15.23 21.40 7.22
N VAL A 115 -16.31 20.61 7.19
CA VAL A 115 -17.65 21.12 7.51
C VAL A 115 -17.75 21.30 9.03
N LYS A 116 -17.80 22.56 9.47
CA LYS A 116 -17.94 22.95 10.87
C LYS A 116 -19.37 22.95 11.38
N ASP A 117 -20.34 22.77 10.51
CA ASP A 117 -21.76 22.79 10.85
C ASP A 117 -22.23 21.42 11.31
N GLU A 118 -22.56 21.30 12.61
CA GLU A 118 -23.16 20.10 13.21
C GLU A 118 -24.51 19.71 12.58
N GLN A 119 -25.10 20.56 11.73
CA GLN A 119 -26.38 20.32 11.07
C GLN A 119 -26.34 19.24 9.98
N TYR A 120 -25.16 18.83 9.54
CA TYR A 120 -24.97 17.82 8.49
C TYR A 120 -24.42 16.47 8.99
N LEU A 121 -24.20 16.34 10.29
CA LEU A 121 -23.81 15.09 10.96
C LEU A 121 -24.97 14.60 11.86
#